data_97fdff705ff93fc5623722bb5ce819a4
#
_entry.id   97fdff705ff93fc5623722bb5ce819a4
#
_cell.length_a   1.000
_cell.length_b   1.000
_cell.length_c   1.000
_cell.angle_alpha   90.00
_cell.angle_beta   90.00
_cell.angle_gamma   90.00
#
_symmetry.space_group_name_H-M   'P 1'
#
loop_
_entity.id
_entity.type
_entity.pdbx_description
1 polymer ?
#
loop_
_entity_poly.entity_id
_entity_poly.type
_entity_poly.pdbx_seq_one_letter_code
_entity_poly.pdbx_strand_id
1 'polypeptide(L)'
;MWSELLGVDRISRNDSFFALGGHSLLAVRLLSRLPDAIGTDLPLAALFANPTLAGIAHSVSEELAQSGVQASTVIERVDRAIPLELSHAQERLWFLSQFEGVSKTYHIPLAMRLRGRLNEPALRNALDRLWARHEGWRYTFTMVEGEPRATLLPTDAGLLLREHDLRHEGNAGSLLDKICAEEANAPFDLERGPLVRGRLIRLADDEHMLLLTQHHIVSDGWSMGVLNRELEVLYAALASGRPDPLPELSVQYPDYAAWQRRWLSGERQKSQADYWRAKLTDAPTLITLPTDRPRPAQQNFTGARIPIVIDAALTSELKRLSLKNGTTLFMTVLAAWSTVLSRLSGQDDIVIGTPVANRGRPELEGLIGFFVNMLALRIDVSGNPDGTTLLRRVRETILQAQDHQSLPFEQVVEAVQPPRRLDHTPVFQVMLAWNEQRIVPTLSGVAVDPADTPYRVSKFDLEMALYETDDRITGSLGYATALFDAETIERHVGYLLVMLRGLVALETKPLHQLDILPPSERTLLLEEWNRTDHVYPSERCVHQLFEDQVS
;
A
#
# COMPACT_ATOMS: atom_id res chain seq x y z
N MET A 1 -20.40 17.43 1.59
CA MET A 1 -19.03 16.85 1.73
C MET A 1 -18.94 15.78 2.85
N TRP A 2 -19.11 16.13 4.15
CA TRP A 2 -18.98 15.13 5.23
C TRP A 2 -19.94 13.95 5.10
N SER A 3 -21.26 14.22 4.88
CA SER A 3 -22.28 13.16 4.69
C SER A 3 -21.93 12.23 3.53
N GLU A 4 -21.49 12.81 2.43
CA GLU A 4 -21.10 12.06 1.23
C GLU A 4 -19.85 11.19 1.45
N LEU A 5 -18.83 11.75 2.11
CA LEU A 5 -17.56 11.04 2.37
C LEU A 5 -17.70 9.96 3.45
N LEU A 6 -18.52 10.20 4.47
CA LEU A 6 -18.70 9.31 5.61
C LEU A 6 -19.87 8.34 5.44
N GLY A 7 -20.72 8.52 4.41
CA GLY A 7 -21.93 7.70 4.20
C GLY A 7 -22.98 7.88 5.29
N VAL A 8 -23.05 9.06 5.94
CA VAL A 8 -23.93 9.34 7.08
C VAL A 8 -24.95 10.41 6.69
N ASP A 9 -26.25 10.13 6.84
CA ASP A 9 -27.32 11.03 6.41
C ASP A 9 -27.42 12.33 7.22
N ARG A 10 -27.08 12.30 8.50
CA ARG A 10 -27.19 13.45 9.40
C ARG A 10 -25.90 13.64 10.20
N ILE A 11 -25.35 14.83 10.12
CA ILE A 11 -24.13 15.22 10.85
C ILE A 11 -24.44 16.48 11.67
N SER A 12 -24.22 16.39 12.98
CA SER A 12 -24.29 17.52 13.89
C SER A 12 -23.03 18.37 13.82
N ARG A 13 -23.15 19.65 14.11
CA ARG A 13 -22.00 20.56 14.16
C ARG A 13 -20.90 20.15 15.16
N ASN A 14 -21.26 19.38 16.18
CA ASN A 14 -20.35 18.91 17.22
C ASN A 14 -19.88 17.46 17.02
N ASP A 15 -20.32 16.79 15.96
CA ASP A 15 -19.87 15.44 15.66
C ASP A 15 -18.41 15.46 15.21
N SER A 16 -17.64 14.49 15.72
CA SER A 16 -16.25 14.30 15.33
C SER A 16 -16.14 13.48 14.06
N PHE A 17 -15.34 13.96 13.10
CA PHE A 17 -15.03 13.27 11.85
C PHE A 17 -14.60 11.81 12.07
N PHE A 18 -13.67 11.61 13.02
CA PHE A 18 -13.12 10.29 13.32
C PHE A 18 -14.11 9.39 14.08
N ALA A 19 -14.96 9.97 14.94
CA ALA A 19 -16.00 9.21 15.64
C ALA A 19 -17.11 8.71 14.69
N LEU A 20 -17.34 9.41 13.58
CA LEU A 20 -18.28 9.01 12.53
C LEU A 20 -17.69 8.02 11.51
N GLY A 21 -16.50 7.49 11.76
CA GLY A 21 -15.83 6.52 10.88
C GLY A 21 -14.82 7.14 9.90
N GLY A 22 -14.54 8.43 10.03
CA GLY A 22 -13.49 9.09 9.24
C GLY A 22 -12.11 8.53 9.57
N HIS A 23 -11.28 8.31 8.55
CA HIS A 23 -9.89 7.89 8.66
C HIS A 23 -8.99 8.82 7.84
N SER A 24 -7.66 8.63 7.92
CA SER A 24 -6.70 9.56 7.30
C SER A 24 -6.94 9.82 5.83
N LEU A 25 -7.31 8.80 5.05
CA LEU A 25 -7.57 8.96 3.63
C LEU A 25 -8.83 9.79 3.34
N LEU A 26 -9.92 9.54 4.09
CA LEU A 26 -11.14 10.36 4.01
C LEU A 26 -10.88 11.80 4.49
N ALA A 27 -9.98 11.98 5.48
CA ALA A 27 -9.54 13.29 5.94
C ALA A 27 -8.81 14.06 4.83
N VAL A 28 -7.89 13.42 4.12
CA VAL A 28 -7.21 14.01 2.96
C VAL A 28 -8.21 14.35 1.86
N ARG A 29 -9.15 13.45 1.55
CA ARG A 29 -10.25 13.73 0.58
C ARG A 29 -11.14 14.90 0.99
N LEU A 30 -11.46 15.01 2.27
CA LEU A 30 -12.23 16.15 2.76
C LEU A 30 -11.49 17.46 2.51
N LEU A 31 -10.23 17.51 2.94
CA LEU A 31 -9.40 18.70 2.84
C LEU A 31 -9.10 19.08 1.38
N SER A 32 -8.89 18.11 0.49
CA SER A 32 -8.64 18.37 -0.94
C SER A 32 -9.83 19.03 -1.67
N ARG A 33 -11.04 18.91 -1.13
CA ARG A 33 -12.26 19.55 -1.68
C ARG A 33 -12.51 20.97 -1.15
N LEU A 34 -11.80 21.38 -0.08
CA LEU A 34 -11.98 22.72 0.49
C LEU A 34 -11.56 23.85 -0.45
N PRO A 35 -10.42 23.78 -1.19
CA PRO A 35 -10.02 24.84 -2.10
C PRO A 35 -11.07 25.16 -3.16
N ASP A 36 -11.66 24.14 -3.78
CA ASP A 36 -12.66 24.30 -4.82
C ASP A 36 -14.03 24.76 -4.25
N ALA A 37 -14.37 24.32 -3.04
CA ALA A 37 -15.66 24.61 -2.42
C ALA A 37 -15.68 25.94 -1.67
N ILE A 38 -14.57 26.35 -1.05
CA ILE A 38 -14.52 27.45 -0.10
C ILE A 38 -13.34 28.41 -0.39
N GLY A 39 -12.41 28.03 -1.27
CA GLY A 39 -11.27 28.88 -1.69
C GLY A 39 -10.10 28.90 -0.72
N THR A 40 -9.96 27.92 0.15
CA THR A 40 -8.86 27.83 1.11
C THR A 40 -8.36 26.42 1.32
N ASP A 41 -7.06 26.28 1.56
CA ASP A 41 -6.41 25.03 1.96
C ASP A 41 -6.30 24.96 3.50
N LEU A 42 -6.49 23.77 4.07
CA LEU A 42 -6.19 23.52 5.47
C LEU A 42 -5.19 22.36 5.59
N PRO A 43 -4.19 22.48 6.45
CA PRO A 43 -3.30 21.35 6.74
C PRO A 43 -4.07 20.24 7.46
N LEU A 44 -3.68 18.99 7.25
CA LEU A 44 -4.31 17.84 7.90
C LEU A 44 -4.28 17.95 9.43
N ALA A 45 -3.24 18.56 9.99
CA ALA A 45 -3.10 18.84 11.41
C ALA A 45 -4.30 19.64 11.97
N ALA A 46 -4.91 20.53 11.20
CA ALA A 46 -6.07 21.32 11.62
C ALA A 46 -7.30 20.43 11.90
N LEU A 47 -7.55 19.43 11.04
CA LEU A 47 -8.64 18.46 11.26
C LEU A 47 -8.39 17.58 12.49
N PHE A 48 -7.14 17.19 12.73
CA PHE A 48 -6.79 16.42 13.93
C PHE A 48 -6.85 17.25 15.21
N ALA A 49 -6.52 18.55 15.15
CA ALA A 49 -6.64 19.46 16.27
C ALA A 49 -8.11 19.76 16.61
N ASN A 50 -8.94 19.94 15.59
CA ASN A 50 -10.35 20.33 15.71
C ASN A 50 -11.25 19.36 14.89
N PRO A 51 -11.45 18.11 15.35
CA PRO A 51 -12.08 17.08 14.50
C PRO A 51 -13.60 17.22 14.37
N THR A 52 -14.23 18.28 14.89
CA THR A 52 -15.65 18.53 14.75
C THR A 52 -15.97 19.39 13.54
N LEU A 53 -17.19 19.28 12.99
CA LEU A 53 -17.63 20.11 11.88
C LEU A 53 -17.54 21.61 12.21
N ALA A 54 -17.91 22.00 13.43
CA ALA A 54 -17.78 23.38 13.91
C ALA A 54 -16.31 23.81 14.04
N GLY A 55 -15.43 22.92 14.51
CA GLY A 55 -14.00 23.18 14.65
C GLY A 55 -13.32 23.43 13.30
N ILE A 56 -13.61 22.59 12.30
CA ILE A 56 -13.10 22.78 10.95
C ILE A 56 -13.65 24.05 10.30
N ALA A 57 -14.93 24.35 10.48
CA ALA A 57 -15.50 25.59 9.97
C ALA A 57 -14.83 26.84 10.59
N HIS A 58 -14.45 26.76 11.86
CA HIS A 58 -13.69 27.82 12.52
C HIS A 58 -12.28 27.96 11.93
N SER A 59 -11.52 26.85 11.78
CA SER A 59 -10.19 26.86 11.17
C SER A 59 -10.22 27.39 9.72
N VAL A 60 -11.25 27.03 8.93
CA VAL A 60 -11.47 27.59 7.59
C VAL A 60 -11.65 29.10 7.64
N SER A 61 -12.45 29.60 8.59
CA SER A 61 -12.72 31.03 8.72
C SER A 61 -11.48 31.82 9.13
N GLU A 62 -10.64 31.26 9.99
CA GLU A 62 -9.36 31.86 10.39
C GLU A 62 -8.39 31.92 9.22
N GLU A 63 -8.27 30.82 8.43
CA GLU A 63 -7.38 30.75 7.29
C GLU A 63 -7.79 31.74 6.19
N LEU A 64 -9.07 31.82 5.86
CA LEU A 64 -9.61 32.81 4.91
C LEU A 64 -9.33 34.26 5.34
N ALA A 65 -9.33 34.52 6.63
CA ALA A 65 -9.03 35.85 7.16
C ALA A 65 -7.53 36.21 7.08
N GLN A 66 -6.64 35.21 7.13
CA GLN A 66 -5.18 35.41 7.15
C GLN A 66 -4.56 35.36 5.75
N SER A 67 -4.94 34.41 4.91
CA SER A 67 -4.24 34.09 3.67
C SER A 67 -4.92 34.62 2.41
N GLY A 68 -6.19 35.03 2.48
CA GLY A 68 -6.99 35.33 1.30
C GLY A 68 -7.25 34.08 0.45
N VAL A 69 -7.95 34.29 -0.68
CA VAL A 69 -8.23 33.19 -1.63
C VAL A 69 -6.94 32.86 -2.40
N GLN A 70 -6.32 31.74 -2.09
CA GLN A 70 -5.22 31.20 -2.94
C GLN A 70 -5.83 30.60 -4.20
N ALA A 71 -5.40 31.12 -5.37
CA ALA A 71 -5.80 30.53 -6.64
C ALA A 71 -5.18 29.12 -6.76
N SER A 72 -6.02 28.09 -6.72
CA SER A 72 -5.62 26.73 -7.06
C SER A 72 -5.06 26.73 -8.50
N THR A 73 -3.84 26.23 -8.69
CA THR A 73 -3.29 26.09 -10.05
C THR A 73 -4.05 25.02 -10.79
N VAL A 74 -4.84 25.39 -11.78
CA VAL A 74 -5.66 24.49 -12.60
C VAL A 74 -4.77 23.48 -13.32
N ILE A 75 -5.19 22.21 -13.38
CA ILE A 75 -4.57 21.20 -14.22
C ILE A 75 -5.05 21.45 -15.66
N GLU A 76 -4.17 21.95 -16.52
CA GLU A 76 -4.46 22.23 -17.91
C GLU A 76 -4.26 20.99 -18.78
N ARG A 77 -5.08 20.82 -19.80
CA ARG A 77 -4.89 19.76 -20.79
C ARG A 77 -3.67 20.06 -21.66
N VAL A 78 -2.78 19.06 -21.78
CA VAL A 78 -1.60 19.16 -22.66
C VAL A 78 -1.90 18.62 -24.07
N ASP A 79 -1.11 19.05 -25.05
CA ASP A 79 -1.23 18.60 -26.43
C ASP A 79 -0.79 17.12 -26.55
N ARG A 80 -1.63 16.29 -27.18
CA ARG A 80 -1.36 14.86 -27.42
C ARG A 80 -0.61 14.60 -28.73
N ALA A 81 -0.41 15.61 -29.55
CA ALA A 81 0.33 15.49 -30.80
C ALA A 81 1.86 15.48 -30.61
N ILE A 82 2.33 15.87 -29.43
CA ILE A 82 3.75 15.88 -29.07
C ILE A 82 4.06 14.76 -28.06
N PRO A 83 5.33 14.29 -28.00
CA PRO A 83 5.76 13.36 -26.98
C PRO A 83 5.51 13.91 -25.57
N LEU A 84 4.84 13.10 -24.74
CA LEU A 84 4.36 13.51 -23.42
C LEU A 84 5.46 13.39 -22.35
N GLU A 85 5.47 14.32 -21.40
CA GLU A 85 6.35 14.24 -20.24
C GLU A 85 5.90 13.11 -19.29
N LEU A 86 6.87 12.42 -18.69
CA LEU A 86 6.61 11.48 -17.64
C LEU A 86 6.40 12.22 -16.30
N SER A 87 5.54 11.67 -15.42
CA SER A 87 5.58 12.07 -14.01
C SER A 87 6.93 11.64 -13.39
N HIS A 88 7.32 12.26 -12.28
CA HIS A 88 8.55 11.84 -11.57
C HIS A 88 8.54 10.36 -11.18
N ALA A 89 7.39 9.84 -10.74
CA ALA A 89 7.24 8.43 -10.40
C ALA A 89 7.40 7.51 -11.62
N GLN A 90 6.86 7.89 -12.79
CA GLN A 90 7.03 7.13 -14.03
C GLN A 90 8.48 7.15 -14.52
N GLU A 91 9.16 8.29 -14.46
CA GLU A 91 10.56 8.41 -14.86
C GLU A 91 11.46 7.44 -14.10
N ARG A 92 11.25 7.33 -12.78
CA ARG A 92 11.93 6.33 -11.96
C ARG A 92 11.65 4.91 -12.40
N LEU A 93 10.36 4.51 -12.52
CA LEU A 93 10.03 3.15 -12.91
C LEU A 93 10.54 2.81 -14.30
N TRP A 94 10.52 3.77 -15.22
CA TRP A 94 11.13 3.61 -16.52
C TRP A 94 12.63 3.36 -16.41
N PHE A 95 13.35 4.15 -15.61
CA PHE A 95 14.78 3.94 -15.38
C PHE A 95 15.07 2.58 -14.75
N LEU A 96 14.32 2.19 -13.71
CA LEU A 96 14.48 0.90 -13.05
C LEU A 96 14.17 -0.28 -13.97
N SER A 97 13.28 -0.12 -14.93
CA SER A 97 12.94 -1.16 -15.89
C SER A 97 14.07 -1.50 -16.87
N GLN A 98 15.10 -0.64 -16.98
CA GLN A 98 16.28 -0.89 -17.81
C GLN A 98 17.20 -1.95 -17.16
N PHE A 99 17.02 -2.26 -15.88
CA PHE A 99 17.78 -3.31 -15.20
C PHE A 99 17.07 -4.66 -15.34
N GLU A 100 17.83 -5.68 -15.69
CA GLU A 100 17.31 -7.03 -15.91
C GLU A 100 16.62 -7.58 -14.65
N GLY A 101 15.42 -8.15 -14.82
CA GLY A 101 14.64 -8.76 -13.74
C GLY A 101 13.85 -7.80 -12.86
N VAL A 102 14.18 -6.51 -12.84
CA VAL A 102 13.53 -5.53 -11.96
C VAL A 102 12.10 -5.21 -12.42
N SER A 103 11.86 -5.08 -13.73
CA SER A 103 10.53 -4.75 -14.27
C SER A 103 9.44 -5.72 -13.80
N LYS A 104 9.74 -7.01 -13.63
CA LYS A 104 8.78 -8.01 -13.13
C LYS A 104 8.30 -7.73 -11.71
N THR A 105 9.07 -7.03 -10.89
CA THR A 105 8.68 -6.70 -9.51
C THR A 105 7.59 -5.62 -9.44
N TYR A 106 7.30 -5.00 -10.58
CA TYR A 106 6.29 -3.95 -10.73
C TYR A 106 5.03 -4.41 -11.48
N HIS A 107 4.74 -5.71 -11.50
CA HIS A 107 3.46 -6.21 -11.98
C HIS A 107 2.38 -6.07 -10.90
N ILE A 108 1.16 -5.77 -11.32
CA ILE A 108 -0.06 -5.75 -10.51
C ILE A 108 -1.00 -6.81 -11.11
N PRO A 109 -0.89 -8.08 -10.72
CA PRO A 109 -1.80 -9.11 -11.17
C PRO A 109 -3.11 -9.06 -10.38
N LEU A 110 -4.22 -9.20 -11.09
CA LEU A 110 -5.56 -9.37 -10.56
C LEU A 110 -6.13 -10.67 -11.13
N ALA A 111 -6.66 -11.53 -10.26
CA ALA A 111 -7.38 -12.72 -10.66
C ALA A 111 -8.76 -12.74 -9.99
N MET A 112 -9.79 -13.03 -10.76
CA MET A 112 -11.17 -13.11 -10.32
C MET A 112 -11.83 -14.37 -10.90
N ARG A 113 -12.45 -15.15 -10.02
CA ARG A 113 -13.30 -16.27 -10.40
C ARG A 113 -14.73 -15.78 -10.56
N LEU A 114 -15.31 -16.01 -11.72
CA LEU A 114 -16.63 -15.54 -12.13
C LEU A 114 -17.56 -16.73 -12.22
N ARG A 115 -18.60 -16.79 -11.37
CA ARG A 115 -19.59 -17.87 -11.37
C ARG A 115 -20.96 -17.32 -11.70
N GLY A 116 -21.62 -17.93 -12.69
CA GLY A 116 -22.92 -17.54 -13.22
C GLY A 116 -22.90 -17.30 -14.72
N ARG A 117 -24.00 -16.80 -15.27
CA ARG A 117 -24.13 -16.56 -16.72
C ARG A 117 -23.41 -15.26 -17.12
N LEU A 118 -22.14 -15.37 -17.43
CA LEU A 118 -21.34 -14.25 -17.89
C LEU A 118 -21.78 -13.81 -19.30
N ASN A 119 -22.02 -12.51 -19.48
CA ASN A 119 -22.15 -11.91 -20.81
C ASN A 119 -20.74 -11.51 -21.30
N GLU A 120 -20.04 -12.48 -21.96
CA GLU A 120 -18.66 -12.28 -22.42
C GLU A 120 -18.51 -11.08 -23.37
N PRO A 121 -19.42 -10.84 -24.36
CA PRO A 121 -19.37 -9.63 -25.18
C PRO A 121 -19.48 -8.33 -24.37
N ALA A 122 -20.37 -8.28 -23.36
CA ALA A 122 -20.50 -7.10 -22.51
C ALA A 122 -19.24 -6.86 -21.65
N LEU A 123 -18.62 -7.94 -21.13
CA LEU A 123 -17.36 -7.84 -20.38
C LEU A 123 -16.23 -7.31 -21.27
N ARG A 124 -16.07 -7.86 -22.49
CA ARG A 124 -15.07 -7.40 -23.46
C ARG A 124 -15.28 -5.92 -23.78
N ASN A 125 -16.50 -5.54 -24.15
CA ASN A 125 -16.82 -4.15 -24.47
C ASN A 125 -16.58 -3.21 -23.28
N ALA A 126 -16.86 -3.64 -22.03
CA ALA A 126 -16.57 -2.86 -20.83
C ALA A 126 -15.06 -2.62 -20.66
N LEU A 127 -14.23 -3.65 -20.86
CA LEU A 127 -12.78 -3.54 -20.81
C LEU A 127 -12.21 -2.65 -21.93
N ASP A 128 -12.76 -2.74 -23.13
CA ASP A 128 -12.38 -1.89 -24.27
C ASP A 128 -12.79 -0.42 -24.03
N ARG A 129 -13.92 -0.18 -23.36
CA ARG A 129 -14.31 1.17 -22.92
C ARG A 129 -13.38 1.75 -21.88
N LEU A 130 -12.95 0.95 -20.89
CA LEU A 130 -11.94 1.36 -19.90
C LEU A 130 -10.61 1.71 -20.56
N TRP A 131 -10.16 0.88 -21.53
CA TRP A 131 -8.97 1.16 -22.32
C TRP A 131 -9.07 2.51 -23.05
N ALA A 132 -10.16 2.75 -23.75
CA ALA A 132 -10.37 3.99 -24.50
C ALA A 132 -10.44 5.22 -23.56
N ARG A 133 -11.07 5.05 -22.40
CA ARG A 133 -11.33 6.11 -21.41
C ARG A 133 -10.07 6.62 -20.69
N HIS A 134 -9.18 5.69 -20.26
CA HIS A 134 -8.02 6.02 -19.45
C HIS A 134 -6.73 6.07 -20.26
N GLU A 135 -6.25 7.27 -20.57
CA GLU A 135 -5.00 7.47 -21.32
C GLU A 135 -3.79 6.85 -20.62
N GLY A 136 -3.77 6.80 -19.29
CA GLY A 136 -2.70 6.16 -18.53
C GLY A 136 -2.45 4.70 -18.90
N TRP A 137 -3.49 3.93 -19.32
CA TRP A 137 -3.35 2.55 -19.76
C TRP A 137 -2.75 2.39 -21.16
N ARG A 138 -2.84 3.44 -21.97
CA ARG A 138 -2.41 3.45 -23.37
C ARG A 138 -0.98 3.93 -23.59
N TYR A 139 -0.25 4.19 -22.49
CA TYR A 139 1.13 4.63 -22.56
C TYR A 139 2.08 3.60 -23.12
N THR A 140 3.04 4.08 -23.91
CA THR A 140 4.33 3.46 -24.21
C THR A 140 5.44 4.50 -23.95
N PHE A 141 6.64 4.03 -23.66
CA PHE A 141 7.73 4.89 -23.21
C PHE A 141 8.96 4.70 -24.08
N THR A 142 9.42 5.77 -24.74
CA THR A 142 10.55 5.74 -25.65
C THR A 142 11.54 6.87 -25.33
N MET A 143 12.79 6.71 -25.76
CA MET A 143 13.78 7.79 -25.70
C MET A 143 13.59 8.74 -26.87
N VAL A 144 13.43 10.03 -26.59
CA VAL A 144 13.37 11.11 -27.58
C VAL A 144 14.41 12.16 -27.18
N GLU A 145 15.38 12.41 -28.03
CA GLU A 145 16.45 13.39 -27.80
C GLU A 145 17.22 13.21 -26.48
N GLY A 146 17.37 11.96 -26.02
CA GLY A 146 18.08 11.62 -24.78
C GLY A 146 17.23 11.70 -23.51
N GLU A 147 15.93 11.98 -23.62
CA GLU A 147 15.00 12.00 -22.50
C GLU A 147 13.87 10.98 -22.69
N PRO A 148 13.38 10.34 -21.60
CA PRO A 148 12.23 9.46 -21.68
C PRO A 148 10.95 10.27 -21.95
N ARG A 149 10.20 9.85 -22.94
CA ARG A 149 8.90 10.42 -23.32
C ARG A 149 7.85 9.32 -23.44
N ALA A 150 6.60 9.70 -23.24
CA ALA A 150 5.48 8.80 -23.43
C ALA A 150 4.71 9.16 -24.71
N THR A 151 4.16 8.13 -25.34
CA THR A 151 3.19 8.23 -26.42
C THR A 151 1.97 7.39 -26.10
N LEU A 152 0.86 7.65 -26.77
CA LEU A 152 -0.40 6.97 -26.54
C LEU A 152 -0.71 5.97 -27.65
N LEU A 153 -1.01 4.73 -27.26
CA LEU A 153 -1.61 3.74 -28.18
C LEU A 153 -3.02 4.19 -28.61
N PRO A 154 -3.50 3.78 -29.78
CA PRO A 154 -4.82 4.13 -30.29
C PRO A 154 -5.95 3.72 -29.34
N THR A 155 -7.02 4.51 -29.30
CA THR A 155 -8.21 4.24 -28.48
C THR A 155 -8.98 3.00 -28.95
N ASP A 156 -8.95 2.71 -30.23
CA ASP A 156 -9.64 1.59 -30.92
C ASP A 156 -8.84 0.29 -30.90
N ALA A 157 -7.62 0.28 -30.38
CA ALA A 157 -6.84 -0.95 -30.20
C ALA A 157 -7.50 -1.94 -29.24
N GLY A 158 -8.30 -1.44 -28.28
CA GLY A 158 -8.94 -2.23 -27.24
C GLY A 158 -7.95 -2.85 -26.24
N LEU A 159 -8.48 -3.44 -25.17
CA LEU A 159 -7.66 -4.16 -24.20
C LEU A 159 -7.24 -5.53 -24.76
N LEU A 160 -5.94 -5.85 -24.68
CA LEU A 160 -5.44 -7.16 -25.09
C LEU A 160 -5.99 -8.26 -24.17
N LEU A 161 -7.14 -8.83 -24.52
CA LEU A 161 -7.80 -9.94 -23.81
C LEU A 161 -7.70 -11.22 -24.62
N ARG A 162 -6.93 -12.20 -24.11
CA ARG A 162 -6.83 -13.54 -24.70
C ARG A 162 -7.88 -14.47 -24.11
N GLU A 163 -8.55 -15.24 -24.94
CA GLU A 163 -9.57 -16.20 -24.51
C GLU A 163 -9.04 -17.63 -24.56
N HIS A 164 -9.42 -18.43 -23.57
CA HIS A 164 -9.09 -19.84 -23.43
C HIS A 164 -10.35 -20.62 -23.06
N ASP A 165 -10.56 -21.77 -23.68
CA ASP A 165 -11.65 -22.69 -23.33
C ASP A 165 -11.06 -24.00 -22.81
N LEU A 166 -11.21 -24.27 -21.54
CA LEU A 166 -10.69 -25.44 -20.85
C LEU A 166 -11.78 -26.46 -20.50
N ARG A 167 -13.01 -26.26 -20.93
CA ARG A 167 -14.16 -27.14 -20.58
C ARG A 167 -13.98 -28.60 -20.99
N HIS A 168 -13.24 -28.85 -22.04
CA HIS A 168 -13.04 -30.16 -22.59
C HIS A 168 -11.63 -30.72 -22.41
N GLU A 169 -10.79 -30.03 -21.63
CA GLU A 169 -9.42 -30.42 -21.37
C GLU A 169 -9.35 -31.38 -20.16
N GLY A 170 -8.80 -32.58 -20.38
CA GLY A 170 -8.68 -33.60 -19.32
C GLY A 170 -7.77 -33.17 -18.15
N ASN A 171 -6.92 -32.16 -18.34
CA ASN A 171 -5.99 -31.60 -17.39
C ASN A 171 -6.23 -30.10 -17.10
N ALA A 172 -7.50 -29.66 -17.16
CA ALA A 172 -7.90 -28.24 -17.05
C ALA A 172 -7.27 -27.52 -15.85
N GLY A 173 -7.18 -28.17 -14.68
CA GLY A 173 -6.57 -27.58 -13.48
C GLY A 173 -5.08 -27.21 -13.68
N SER A 174 -4.29 -28.16 -14.19
CA SER A 174 -2.86 -27.92 -14.46
C SER A 174 -2.63 -26.87 -15.56
N LEU A 175 -3.51 -26.83 -16.57
CA LEU A 175 -3.45 -25.79 -17.61
C LEU A 175 -3.82 -24.43 -17.05
N LEU A 176 -4.83 -24.35 -16.18
CA LEU A 176 -5.20 -23.11 -15.49
C LEU A 176 -4.03 -22.56 -14.69
N ASP A 177 -3.39 -23.39 -13.86
CA ASP A 177 -2.22 -23.00 -13.05
C ASP A 177 -1.08 -22.47 -13.94
N LYS A 178 -0.81 -23.16 -15.04
CA LYS A 178 0.19 -22.73 -16.02
C LYS A 178 -0.16 -21.38 -16.64
N ILE A 179 -1.41 -21.18 -17.09
CA ILE A 179 -1.88 -19.93 -17.68
C ILE A 179 -1.81 -18.79 -16.67
N CYS A 180 -2.19 -19.03 -15.41
CA CYS A 180 -2.08 -18.04 -14.32
C CYS A 180 -0.62 -17.65 -14.06
N ALA A 181 0.29 -18.64 -14.03
CA ALA A 181 1.73 -18.38 -13.82
C ALA A 181 2.35 -17.61 -14.99
N GLU A 182 2.03 -17.98 -16.22
CA GLU A 182 2.48 -17.27 -17.42
C GLU A 182 1.98 -15.82 -17.41
N GLU A 183 0.69 -15.59 -17.14
CA GLU A 183 0.11 -14.24 -17.14
C GLU A 183 0.74 -13.34 -16.08
N ALA A 184 0.90 -13.83 -14.86
CA ALA A 184 1.46 -13.06 -13.76
C ALA A 184 2.94 -12.70 -13.98
N ASN A 185 3.71 -13.55 -14.65
CA ASN A 185 5.17 -13.44 -14.76
C ASN A 185 5.69 -13.03 -16.14
N ALA A 186 4.87 -13.02 -17.19
CA ALA A 186 5.32 -12.61 -18.53
C ALA A 186 5.79 -11.13 -18.49
N PRO A 187 6.95 -10.81 -19.07
CA PRO A 187 7.47 -9.44 -19.04
C PRO A 187 6.58 -8.47 -19.82
N PHE A 188 6.66 -7.19 -19.47
CA PHE A 188 6.13 -6.09 -20.26
C PHE A 188 7.27 -5.42 -21.04
N ASP A 189 7.00 -5.09 -22.29
CA ASP A 189 7.85 -4.22 -23.12
C ASP A 189 7.30 -2.79 -23.00
N LEU A 190 8.02 -1.92 -22.28
CA LEU A 190 7.56 -0.56 -22.04
C LEU A 190 7.58 0.31 -23.31
N GLU A 191 8.38 -0.04 -24.30
CA GLU A 191 8.46 0.71 -25.57
C GLU A 191 7.31 0.39 -26.52
N ARG A 192 6.90 -0.90 -26.56
CA ARG A 192 5.87 -1.36 -27.50
C ARG A 192 4.50 -1.46 -26.87
N GLY A 193 4.44 -1.75 -25.58
CA GLY A 193 3.18 -2.02 -24.89
C GLY A 193 2.47 -3.28 -25.44
N PRO A 194 1.18 -3.47 -25.17
CA PRO A 194 0.41 -2.74 -24.15
C PRO A 194 0.88 -3.07 -22.73
N LEU A 195 0.72 -2.12 -21.80
CA LEU A 195 1.16 -2.26 -20.42
C LEU A 195 0.04 -2.76 -19.48
N VAL A 196 -1.07 -3.14 -20.08
CA VAL A 196 -2.20 -3.83 -19.47
C VAL A 196 -2.61 -4.94 -20.40
N ARG A 197 -2.81 -6.14 -19.87
CA ARG A 197 -3.26 -7.30 -20.64
C ARG A 197 -4.13 -8.20 -19.76
N GLY A 198 -4.91 -9.07 -20.39
CA GLY A 198 -5.76 -10.00 -19.65
C GLY A 198 -5.97 -11.33 -20.36
N ARG A 199 -6.53 -12.26 -19.61
CA ARG A 199 -7.02 -13.56 -20.11
C ARG A 199 -8.39 -13.84 -19.53
N LEU A 200 -9.31 -14.27 -20.37
CA LEU A 200 -10.59 -14.83 -19.96
C LEU A 200 -10.56 -16.33 -20.23
N ILE A 201 -10.67 -17.12 -19.17
CA ILE A 201 -10.52 -18.57 -19.21
C ILE A 201 -11.86 -19.19 -18.84
N ARG A 202 -12.48 -19.92 -19.75
CA ARG A 202 -13.74 -20.63 -19.53
C ARG A 202 -13.46 -22.01 -18.96
N LEU A 203 -13.94 -22.25 -17.73
CA LEU A 203 -13.75 -23.50 -16.99
C LEU A 203 -14.97 -24.41 -17.08
N ALA A 204 -16.16 -23.82 -17.06
CA ALA A 204 -17.46 -24.46 -17.27
C ALA A 204 -18.40 -23.52 -18.04
N ASP A 205 -19.63 -23.94 -18.31
CA ASP A 205 -20.62 -23.09 -19.00
C ASP A 205 -21.01 -21.86 -18.19
N ASP A 206 -20.88 -21.95 -16.87
CA ASP A 206 -21.21 -20.92 -15.90
C ASP A 206 -20.02 -20.55 -14.98
N GLU A 207 -18.80 -20.91 -15.39
CA GLU A 207 -17.61 -20.62 -14.58
C GLU A 207 -16.44 -20.15 -15.45
N HIS A 208 -15.89 -18.97 -15.10
CA HIS A 208 -14.76 -18.36 -15.80
C HIS A 208 -13.70 -17.87 -14.79
N MET A 209 -12.47 -17.73 -15.28
CA MET A 209 -11.40 -17.01 -14.59
C MET A 209 -11.02 -15.81 -15.44
N LEU A 210 -11.10 -14.61 -14.86
CA LEU A 210 -10.58 -13.38 -15.45
C LEU A 210 -9.25 -13.02 -14.79
N LEU A 211 -8.20 -12.94 -15.62
CA LEU A 211 -6.88 -12.46 -15.22
C LEU A 211 -6.65 -11.10 -15.88
N LEU A 212 -6.24 -10.12 -15.10
CA LEU A 212 -5.77 -8.82 -15.61
C LEU A 212 -4.42 -8.53 -14.97
N THR A 213 -3.40 -8.24 -15.77
CA THR A 213 -2.08 -7.86 -15.29
C THR A 213 -1.71 -6.49 -15.84
N GLN A 214 -1.29 -5.59 -14.96
CA GLN A 214 -0.89 -4.23 -15.30
C GLN A 214 0.56 -4.01 -14.87
N HIS A 215 1.31 -3.21 -15.61
CA HIS A 215 2.57 -2.69 -15.10
C HIS A 215 2.32 -1.49 -14.19
N HIS A 216 3.01 -1.43 -13.05
CA HIS A 216 2.80 -0.38 -12.05
C HIS A 216 3.00 1.04 -12.58
N ILE A 217 3.80 1.22 -13.67
CA ILE A 217 4.04 2.52 -14.31
C ILE A 217 2.75 3.16 -14.89
N VAL A 218 1.68 2.37 -15.08
CA VAL A 218 0.39 2.83 -15.61
C VAL A 218 -0.78 2.62 -14.64
N SER A 219 -0.52 2.13 -13.44
CA SER A 219 -1.56 1.84 -12.44
C SER A 219 -0.99 1.80 -11.03
N ASP A 220 -1.86 2.00 -10.02
CA ASP A 220 -1.55 1.86 -8.60
C ASP A 220 -2.72 1.22 -7.84
N GLY A 221 -2.58 1.07 -6.52
CA GLY A 221 -3.61 0.46 -5.68
C GLY A 221 -4.95 1.20 -5.71
N TRP A 222 -4.95 2.53 -5.75
CA TRP A 222 -6.16 3.34 -5.90
C TRP A 222 -6.83 3.13 -7.26
N SER A 223 -6.03 3.08 -8.31
CA SER A 223 -6.50 2.82 -9.68
C SER A 223 -7.25 1.49 -9.80
N MET A 224 -6.91 0.49 -8.98
CA MET A 224 -7.66 -0.77 -8.91
C MET A 224 -9.09 -0.56 -8.38
N GLY A 225 -9.28 0.35 -7.45
CA GLY A 225 -10.62 0.75 -6.98
C GLY A 225 -11.42 1.46 -8.08
N VAL A 226 -10.78 2.33 -8.87
CA VAL A 226 -11.41 2.98 -10.03
C VAL A 226 -11.81 1.93 -11.07
N LEU A 227 -10.88 1.04 -11.44
CA LEU A 227 -11.11 -0.06 -12.38
C LEU A 227 -12.35 -0.88 -11.97
N ASN A 228 -12.41 -1.32 -10.72
CA ASN A 228 -13.49 -2.19 -10.27
C ASN A 228 -14.86 -1.48 -10.32
N ARG A 229 -14.94 -0.24 -9.85
CA ARG A 229 -16.19 0.55 -9.88
C ARG A 229 -16.66 0.83 -11.31
N GLU A 230 -15.75 1.23 -12.20
CA GLU A 230 -16.12 1.54 -13.59
C GLU A 230 -16.44 0.26 -14.39
N LEU A 231 -15.74 -0.85 -14.14
CA LEU A 231 -16.07 -2.15 -14.73
C LEU A 231 -17.47 -2.62 -14.33
N GLU A 232 -17.85 -2.48 -13.06
CA GLU A 232 -19.19 -2.80 -12.57
C GLU A 232 -20.26 -2.00 -13.31
N VAL A 233 -20.09 -0.68 -13.39
CA VAL A 233 -21.05 0.24 -14.02
C VAL A 233 -21.18 -0.03 -15.53
N LEU A 234 -20.05 -0.18 -16.21
CA LEU A 234 -20.01 -0.46 -17.66
C LEU A 234 -20.59 -1.82 -18.00
N TYR A 235 -20.21 -2.88 -17.27
CA TYR A 235 -20.74 -4.21 -17.49
C TYR A 235 -22.27 -4.25 -17.30
N ALA A 236 -22.78 -3.68 -16.23
CA ALA A 236 -24.23 -3.62 -15.96
C ALA A 236 -25.00 -2.88 -17.05
N ALA A 237 -24.48 -1.78 -17.58
CA ALA A 237 -25.09 -1.02 -18.66
C ALA A 237 -25.07 -1.82 -19.97
N LEU A 238 -23.91 -2.31 -20.37
CA LEU A 238 -23.71 -3.01 -21.65
C LEU A 238 -24.42 -4.37 -21.68
N ALA A 239 -24.41 -5.13 -20.57
CA ALA A 239 -25.17 -6.37 -20.45
C ALA A 239 -26.69 -6.17 -20.59
N SER A 240 -27.19 -4.97 -20.28
CA SER A 240 -28.60 -4.58 -20.44
C SER A 240 -28.86 -3.84 -21.75
N GLY A 241 -27.90 -3.78 -22.68
CA GLY A 241 -28.04 -3.06 -23.95
C GLY A 241 -28.12 -1.53 -23.83
N ARG A 242 -27.70 -0.96 -22.70
CA ARG A 242 -27.67 0.49 -22.46
C ARG A 242 -26.32 1.08 -22.86
N PRO A 243 -26.27 2.37 -23.25
CA PRO A 243 -25.02 3.05 -23.54
C PRO A 243 -24.18 3.23 -22.28
N ASP A 244 -22.89 3.59 -22.48
CA ASP A 244 -21.95 3.95 -21.45
C ASP A 244 -22.50 5.12 -20.59
N PRO A 245 -22.70 4.95 -19.27
CA PRO A 245 -23.24 5.97 -18.38
C PRO A 245 -22.17 6.80 -17.67
N LEU A 246 -20.88 6.49 -17.86
CA LEU A 246 -19.81 7.19 -17.14
C LEU A 246 -19.62 8.62 -17.68
N PRO A 247 -19.52 9.64 -16.82
CA PRO A 247 -19.23 10.99 -17.26
C PRO A 247 -17.83 11.09 -17.85
N GLU A 248 -17.60 12.05 -18.75
CA GLU A 248 -16.26 12.32 -19.27
C GLU A 248 -15.29 12.75 -18.15
N LEU A 249 -14.03 12.35 -18.29
CA LEU A 249 -12.96 12.79 -17.40
C LEU A 249 -12.53 14.22 -17.80
N SER A 250 -12.48 15.11 -16.82
CA SER A 250 -12.09 16.51 -17.06
C SER A 250 -10.63 16.64 -17.45
N VAL A 251 -9.78 15.80 -16.86
CA VAL A 251 -8.32 15.71 -17.10
C VAL A 251 -7.91 14.24 -17.27
N GLN A 252 -6.69 14.03 -17.75
CA GLN A 252 -6.10 12.71 -17.95
C GLN A 252 -4.72 12.65 -17.28
N TYR A 253 -4.11 11.47 -17.19
CA TYR A 253 -2.83 11.29 -16.54
C TYR A 253 -1.69 12.17 -17.13
N PRO A 254 -1.58 12.38 -18.46
CA PRO A 254 -0.58 13.30 -19.02
C PRO A 254 -0.70 14.74 -18.51
N ASP A 255 -1.93 15.20 -18.29
CA ASP A 255 -2.21 16.55 -17.78
C ASP A 255 -1.68 16.69 -16.35
N TYR A 256 -1.90 15.66 -15.53
CA TYR A 256 -1.33 15.56 -14.17
C TYR A 256 0.21 15.54 -14.20
N ALA A 257 0.83 14.74 -15.07
CA ALA A 257 2.28 14.62 -15.14
C ALA A 257 2.94 15.98 -15.45
N ALA A 258 2.44 16.70 -16.44
CA ALA A 258 2.92 18.03 -16.78
C ALA A 258 2.63 19.06 -15.67
N TRP A 259 1.44 19.00 -15.06
CA TRP A 259 1.09 19.87 -13.94
C TRP A 259 2.02 19.60 -12.74
N GLN A 260 2.25 18.33 -12.36
CA GLN A 260 3.11 17.95 -11.24
C GLN A 260 4.53 18.56 -11.38
N ARG A 261 5.13 18.48 -12.56
CA ARG A 261 6.47 19.01 -12.82
C ARG A 261 6.53 20.53 -12.65
N ARG A 262 5.52 21.25 -13.17
CA ARG A 262 5.43 22.70 -13.01
C ARG A 262 5.16 23.11 -11.57
N TRP A 263 4.23 22.41 -10.91
CA TRP A 263 3.80 22.70 -9.55
C TRP A 263 4.89 22.42 -8.51
N LEU A 264 5.61 21.31 -8.68
CA LEU A 264 6.72 20.90 -7.81
C LEU A 264 8.05 21.42 -8.36
N SER A 265 8.26 22.73 -8.27
CA SER A 265 9.49 23.39 -8.74
C SER A 265 9.86 24.56 -7.82
N GLY A 266 11.10 25.05 -7.94
CA GLY A 266 11.59 26.23 -7.24
C GLY A 266 11.57 26.07 -5.70
N GLU A 267 11.11 27.10 -4.99
CA GLU A 267 11.11 27.15 -3.51
C GLU A 267 10.22 26.05 -2.88
N ARG A 268 9.12 25.64 -3.56
CA ARG A 268 8.26 24.57 -3.04
C ARG A 268 8.99 23.24 -3.00
N GLN A 269 9.66 22.86 -4.09
CA GLN A 269 10.47 21.64 -4.15
C GLN A 269 11.58 21.67 -3.11
N LYS A 270 12.26 22.82 -2.98
CA LYS A 270 13.33 23.01 -2.02
C LYS A 270 12.84 22.85 -0.57
N SER A 271 11.73 23.49 -0.20
CA SER A 271 11.15 23.38 1.15
C SER A 271 10.80 21.92 1.51
N GLN A 272 10.21 21.19 0.57
CA GLN A 272 9.92 19.76 0.74
C GLN A 272 11.21 18.95 0.92
N ALA A 273 12.22 19.19 0.09
CA ALA A 273 13.50 18.49 0.17
C ALA A 273 14.26 18.80 1.47
N ASP A 274 14.23 20.04 1.93
CA ASP A 274 14.89 20.46 3.17
C ASP A 274 14.26 19.79 4.39
N TYR A 275 12.92 19.65 4.43
CA TYR A 275 12.24 18.88 5.47
C TYR A 275 12.72 17.43 5.51
N TRP A 276 12.67 16.72 4.37
CA TRP A 276 13.07 15.31 4.32
C TRP A 276 14.54 15.12 4.64
N ARG A 277 15.41 16.02 4.18
CA ARG A 277 16.84 16.00 4.54
C ARG A 277 17.02 16.12 6.05
N ALA A 278 16.39 17.11 6.68
CA ALA A 278 16.48 17.32 8.13
C ALA A 278 15.89 16.12 8.91
N LYS A 279 14.74 15.59 8.46
CA LYS A 279 14.05 14.48 9.13
C LYS A 279 14.82 13.17 9.06
N LEU A 280 15.54 12.90 7.97
CA LEU A 280 16.24 11.64 7.72
C LEU A 280 17.76 11.72 7.89
N THR A 281 18.30 12.88 8.27
CA THR A 281 19.71 13.02 8.68
C THR A 281 20.02 12.04 9.81
N ASP A 282 21.11 11.30 9.69
CA ASP A 282 21.57 10.30 10.66
C ASP A 282 20.57 9.16 10.95
N ALA A 283 19.55 8.99 10.12
CA ALA A 283 18.65 7.85 10.25
C ALA A 283 19.39 6.53 9.93
N PRO A 284 19.07 5.42 10.62
CA PRO A 284 19.65 4.12 10.30
C PRO A 284 19.41 3.74 8.84
N THR A 285 20.48 3.38 8.12
CA THR A 285 20.39 3.01 6.70
C THR A 285 19.87 1.61 6.49
N LEU A 286 19.96 0.76 7.52
CA LEU A 286 19.50 -0.63 7.52
C LEU A 286 18.90 -0.97 8.88
N ILE A 287 17.74 -1.59 8.88
CA ILE A 287 17.18 -2.24 10.06
C ILE A 287 17.82 -3.63 10.24
N THR A 288 18.40 -3.87 11.43
CA THR A 288 19.16 -5.11 11.74
C THR A 288 18.27 -6.20 12.34
N LEU A 289 17.27 -6.64 11.59
CA LEU A 289 16.39 -7.75 12.02
C LEU A 289 17.16 -9.07 12.08
N PRO A 290 16.87 -9.96 13.04
CA PRO A 290 17.40 -11.32 13.03
C PRO A 290 16.81 -12.08 11.84
N THR A 291 17.65 -12.42 10.87
CA THR A 291 17.28 -13.16 9.65
C THR A 291 17.65 -14.63 9.77
N ASP A 292 16.87 -15.52 9.16
CA ASP A 292 17.16 -16.97 9.13
C ASP A 292 18.33 -17.30 8.19
N ARG A 293 18.65 -16.39 7.26
CA ARG A 293 19.73 -16.52 6.28
C ARG A 293 20.54 -15.24 6.18
N PRO A 294 21.83 -15.33 5.86
CA PRO A 294 22.65 -14.16 5.56
C PRO A 294 22.04 -13.36 4.40
N ARG A 295 22.06 -12.03 4.51
CA ARG A 295 21.62 -11.14 3.43
C ARG A 295 22.48 -11.36 2.18
N PRO A 296 21.87 -11.62 1.00
CA PRO A 296 22.61 -11.77 -0.24
C PRO A 296 23.25 -10.45 -0.69
N ALA A 297 24.35 -10.52 -1.42
CA ALA A 297 25.07 -9.33 -1.92
C ALA A 297 24.24 -8.47 -2.89
N GLN A 298 23.23 -9.06 -3.53
CA GLN A 298 22.22 -8.38 -4.35
C GLN A 298 20.84 -8.76 -3.85
N GLN A 299 19.94 -7.80 -3.82
CA GLN A 299 18.55 -8.01 -3.39
C GLN A 299 17.86 -9.07 -4.25
N ASN A 300 17.26 -10.06 -3.58
CA ASN A 300 16.44 -11.07 -4.20
C ASN A 300 14.97 -10.73 -3.92
N PHE A 301 14.18 -10.56 -4.98
CA PHE A 301 12.79 -10.15 -4.89
C PHE A 301 11.80 -11.32 -4.73
N THR A 302 12.28 -12.55 -4.56
CA THR A 302 11.39 -13.68 -4.29
C THR A 302 10.76 -13.51 -2.92
N GLY A 303 9.44 -13.56 -2.86
CA GLY A 303 8.66 -13.32 -1.63
C GLY A 303 7.60 -14.37 -1.37
N ALA A 304 7.09 -14.34 -0.14
CA ALA A 304 5.90 -15.06 0.27
C ALA A 304 5.08 -14.19 1.23
N ARG A 305 3.92 -14.65 1.67
CA ARG A 305 3.00 -13.89 2.53
C ARG A 305 2.37 -14.78 3.58
N ILE A 306 2.27 -14.26 4.81
CA ILE A 306 1.52 -14.85 5.92
C ILE A 306 0.28 -13.99 6.18
N PRO A 307 -0.91 -14.57 6.30
CA PRO A 307 -2.12 -13.82 6.60
C PRO A 307 -2.07 -13.21 8.01
N ILE A 308 -2.66 -12.02 8.15
CA ILE A 308 -2.88 -11.34 9.43
C ILE A 308 -4.38 -11.19 9.62
N VAL A 309 -4.88 -11.57 10.82
CA VAL A 309 -6.26 -11.33 11.24
C VAL A 309 -6.23 -10.77 12.66
N ILE A 310 -6.73 -9.56 12.82
CA ILE A 310 -7.01 -8.94 14.11
C ILE A 310 -8.52 -9.06 14.32
N ASP A 311 -8.93 -9.81 15.33
CA ASP A 311 -10.33 -10.12 15.58
C ASP A 311 -11.17 -8.87 15.93
N ALA A 312 -12.49 -9.02 15.90
CA ALA A 312 -13.43 -7.95 16.13
C ALA A 312 -13.29 -7.32 17.54
N ALA A 313 -13.01 -8.13 18.55
CA ALA A 313 -12.87 -7.64 19.92
C ALA A 313 -11.66 -6.71 20.03
N LEU A 314 -10.49 -7.17 19.58
CA LEU A 314 -9.26 -6.35 19.59
C LEU A 314 -9.39 -5.15 18.66
N THR A 315 -10.00 -5.28 17.47
CA THR A 315 -10.25 -4.16 16.55
C THR A 315 -11.08 -3.07 17.21
N SER A 316 -12.16 -3.43 17.91
CA SER A 316 -13.00 -2.48 18.67
C SER A 316 -12.22 -1.76 19.77
N GLU A 317 -11.37 -2.47 20.48
CA GLU A 317 -10.51 -1.90 21.51
C GLU A 317 -9.44 -0.94 20.93
N LEU A 318 -8.84 -1.31 19.79
CA LEU A 318 -7.89 -0.45 19.07
C LEU A 318 -8.55 0.82 18.55
N LYS A 319 -9.78 0.74 18.04
CA LYS A 319 -10.58 1.91 17.66
C LYS A 319 -10.78 2.87 18.83
N ARG A 320 -11.14 2.32 20.00
CA ARG A 320 -11.33 3.09 21.24
C ARG A 320 -10.03 3.76 21.71
N LEU A 321 -8.92 3.00 21.69
CA LEU A 321 -7.60 3.51 22.03
C LEU A 321 -7.18 4.63 21.08
N SER A 322 -7.35 4.43 19.78
CA SER A 322 -7.05 5.43 18.75
C SER A 322 -7.84 6.71 18.95
N LEU A 323 -9.16 6.60 19.13
CA LEU A 323 -10.03 7.75 19.38
C LEU A 323 -9.63 8.52 20.64
N LYS A 324 -9.35 7.81 21.74
CA LYS A 324 -8.92 8.40 23.01
C LYS A 324 -7.63 9.23 22.87
N ASN A 325 -6.69 8.76 22.03
CA ASN A 325 -5.40 9.41 21.84
C ASN A 325 -5.35 10.35 20.61
N GLY A 326 -6.48 10.57 19.94
CA GLY A 326 -6.57 11.39 18.73
C GLY A 326 -5.70 10.84 17.58
N THR A 327 -5.59 9.52 17.46
CA THR A 327 -4.86 8.81 16.41
C THR A 327 -5.81 8.01 15.52
N THR A 328 -5.32 7.49 14.41
CA THR A 328 -6.04 6.55 13.56
C THR A 328 -5.61 5.11 13.85
N LEU A 329 -6.37 4.12 13.37
CA LEU A 329 -5.96 2.71 13.45
C LEU A 329 -4.60 2.46 12.80
N PHE A 330 -4.33 3.10 11.65
CA PHE A 330 -3.02 3.06 11.01
C PHE A 330 -1.90 3.52 11.95
N MET A 331 -2.08 4.68 12.62
CA MET A 331 -1.10 5.22 13.57
C MET A 331 -0.88 4.26 14.75
N THR A 332 -1.95 3.66 15.24
CA THR A 332 -1.88 2.72 16.37
C THR A 332 -1.16 1.41 15.99
N VAL A 333 -1.45 0.87 14.81
CA VAL A 333 -0.75 -0.32 14.29
C VAL A 333 0.72 0.02 13.99
N LEU A 334 1.00 1.20 13.41
CA LEU A 334 2.38 1.65 13.16
C LEU A 334 3.18 1.76 14.46
N ALA A 335 2.59 2.28 15.53
CA ALA A 335 3.23 2.35 16.86
C ALA A 335 3.56 0.96 17.40
N ALA A 336 2.61 0.02 17.35
CA ALA A 336 2.82 -1.37 17.76
C ALA A 336 3.92 -2.05 16.93
N TRP A 337 3.85 -1.90 15.60
CA TRP A 337 4.82 -2.52 14.69
C TRP A 337 6.22 -1.93 14.87
N SER A 338 6.35 -0.62 15.02
CA SER A 338 7.63 0.02 15.33
C SER A 338 8.24 -0.49 16.64
N THR A 339 7.41 -0.75 17.67
CA THR A 339 7.85 -1.33 18.93
C THR A 339 8.34 -2.77 18.77
N VAL A 340 7.63 -3.59 17.98
CA VAL A 340 8.05 -4.97 17.67
C VAL A 340 9.39 -4.95 16.93
N LEU A 341 9.51 -4.11 15.90
CA LEU A 341 10.74 -3.98 15.11
C LEU A 341 11.92 -3.50 15.97
N SER A 342 11.70 -2.53 16.86
CA SER A 342 12.69 -2.07 17.82
C SER A 342 13.19 -3.20 18.72
N ARG A 343 12.27 -4.02 19.25
CA ARG A 343 12.61 -5.16 20.09
C ARG A 343 13.40 -6.26 19.34
N LEU A 344 13.06 -6.49 18.08
CA LEU A 344 13.73 -7.50 17.26
C LEU A 344 15.10 -7.04 16.77
N SER A 345 15.24 -5.77 16.39
CA SER A 345 16.47 -5.23 15.83
C SER A 345 17.46 -4.71 16.90
N GLY A 346 16.97 -4.40 18.10
CA GLY A 346 17.74 -3.70 19.12
C GLY A 346 17.95 -2.20 18.81
N GLN A 347 17.24 -1.64 17.83
CA GLN A 347 17.33 -0.24 17.43
C GLN A 347 16.12 0.54 17.97
N ASP A 348 16.33 1.75 18.46
CA ASP A 348 15.25 2.62 18.96
C ASP A 348 14.77 3.64 17.91
N ASP A 349 15.46 3.72 16.78
CA ASP A 349 15.20 4.61 15.67
C ASP A 349 14.78 3.78 14.45
N ILE A 350 13.51 3.76 14.16
CA ILE A 350 12.91 2.85 13.17
C ILE A 350 12.36 3.65 11.99
N VAL A 351 12.81 3.33 10.77
CA VAL A 351 12.28 3.94 9.55
C VAL A 351 11.39 2.94 8.82
N ILE A 352 10.12 3.29 8.64
CA ILE A 352 9.12 2.46 7.94
C ILE A 352 8.58 3.24 6.74
N GLY A 353 8.58 2.59 5.56
CA GLY A 353 7.95 3.15 4.37
C GLY A 353 6.43 3.00 4.42
N THR A 354 5.69 4.00 3.95
CA THR A 354 4.24 3.89 3.75
C THR A 354 3.83 4.50 2.41
N PRO A 355 2.98 3.83 1.61
CA PRO A 355 2.45 4.42 0.39
C PRO A 355 1.36 5.44 0.72
N VAL A 356 1.33 6.52 -0.05
CA VAL A 356 0.24 7.51 -0.08
C VAL A 356 -0.33 7.63 -1.47
N ALA A 357 -1.66 7.79 -1.58
CA ALA A 357 -2.34 7.81 -2.87
C ALA A 357 -1.96 9.04 -3.75
N ASN A 358 -1.46 10.10 -3.13
CA ASN A 358 -1.02 11.34 -3.78
C ASN A 358 -2.06 11.93 -4.76
N ARG A 359 -3.35 11.81 -4.40
CA ARG A 359 -4.49 12.33 -5.17
C ARG A 359 -5.18 13.44 -4.38
N GLY A 360 -4.41 14.45 -4.00
CA GLY A 360 -4.89 15.61 -3.23
C GLY A 360 -5.78 16.57 -4.02
N ARG A 361 -6.39 16.14 -5.15
CA ARG A 361 -7.28 16.92 -5.99
C ARG A 361 -8.44 16.06 -6.49
N PRO A 362 -9.70 16.55 -6.41
CA PRO A 362 -10.89 15.77 -6.79
C PRO A 362 -10.87 15.26 -8.22
N GLU A 363 -10.34 16.04 -9.18
CA GLU A 363 -10.27 15.67 -10.59
C GLU A 363 -9.33 14.48 -10.86
N LEU A 364 -8.44 14.14 -9.91
CA LEU A 364 -7.54 12.99 -10.00
C LEU A 364 -8.13 11.70 -9.42
N GLU A 365 -9.21 11.79 -8.62
CA GLU A 365 -9.79 10.64 -7.93
C GLU A 365 -10.32 9.58 -8.89
N GLY A 366 -10.84 9.98 -10.05
CA GLY A 366 -11.40 9.09 -11.07
C GLY A 366 -10.40 8.60 -12.12
N LEU A 367 -9.12 8.93 -12.02
CA LEU A 367 -8.13 8.54 -13.02
C LEU A 367 -7.50 7.18 -12.72
N ILE A 368 -7.15 6.43 -13.77
CA ILE A 368 -6.21 5.31 -13.68
C ILE A 368 -4.82 5.81 -14.09
N GLY A 369 -3.81 5.51 -13.26
CA GLY A 369 -2.42 5.92 -13.48
C GLY A 369 -1.53 5.61 -12.28
N PHE A 370 -0.27 6.00 -12.35
CA PHE A 370 0.72 5.78 -11.30
C PHE A 370 0.94 7.06 -10.46
N PHE A 371 0.09 7.29 -9.49
CA PHE A 371 0.12 8.48 -8.62
C PHE A 371 0.83 8.23 -7.29
N VAL A 372 0.87 6.97 -6.84
CA VAL A 372 1.37 6.60 -5.51
C VAL A 372 2.77 7.16 -5.26
N ASN A 373 2.95 7.74 -4.08
CA ASN A 373 4.26 8.14 -3.56
C ASN A 373 4.56 7.35 -2.28
N MET A 374 5.83 7.32 -1.87
CA MET A 374 6.28 6.66 -0.63
C MET A 374 6.76 7.69 0.38
N LEU A 375 6.33 7.57 1.62
CA LEU A 375 6.81 8.37 2.74
C LEU A 375 7.70 7.54 3.65
N ALA A 376 8.82 8.08 4.08
CA ALA A 376 9.73 7.46 5.04
C ALA A 376 9.40 7.95 6.46
N LEU A 377 8.68 7.15 7.23
CA LEU A 377 8.26 7.49 8.59
C LEU A 377 9.35 7.06 9.58
N ARG A 378 10.10 8.03 10.11
CA ARG A 378 11.10 7.82 11.14
C ARG A 378 10.45 7.89 12.52
N ILE A 379 10.34 6.75 13.20
CA ILE A 379 9.68 6.59 14.48
C ILE A 379 10.72 6.43 15.59
N ASP A 380 10.74 7.39 16.51
CA ASP A 380 11.59 7.38 17.69
C ASP A 380 10.90 6.63 18.84
N VAL A 381 11.45 5.46 19.20
CA VAL A 381 11.01 4.61 20.31
C VAL A 381 11.92 4.78 21.53
N SER A 382 12.96 5.61 21.43
CA SER A 382 13.97 5.81 22.48
C SER A 382 13.41 6.42 23.77
N GLY A 383 14.16 6.25 24.86
CA GLY A 383 13.80 6.78 26.17
C GLY A 383 12.67 6.00 26.84
N ASN A 384 12.34 4.81 26.35
CA ASN A 384 11.36 3.90 26.91
C ASN A 384 10.00 4.57 27.20
N PRO A 385 9.33 5.16 26.17
CA PRO A 385 8.07 5.84 26.34
C PRO A 385 6.97 4.87 26.76
N ASP A 386 5.89 5.38 27.33
CA ASP A 386 4.64 4.65 27.43
C ASP A 386 3.87 4.66 26.09
N GLY A 387 2.80 3.84 26.00
CA GLY A 387 2.00 3.73 24.78
C GLY A 387 1.40 5.08 24.34
N THR A 388 0.92 5.91 25.28
CA THR A 388 0.35 7.24 24.98
C THR A 388 1.39 8.17 24.38
N THR A 389 2.59 8.20 24.94
CA THR A 389 3.71 9.02 24.44
C THR A 389 4.14 8.58 23.04
N LEU A 390 4.23 7.26 22.80
CA LEU A 390 4.55 6.72 21.48
C LEU A 390 3.48 7.08 20.45
N LEU A 391 2.19 6.91 20.77
CA LEU A 391 1.09 7.27 19.88
C LEU A 391 1.14 8.76 19.50
N ARG A 392 1.46 9.64 20.43
CA ARG A 392 1.65 11.08 20.16
C ARG A 392 2.83 11.32 19.20
N ARG A 393 4.00 10.68 19.43
CA ARG A 393 5.18 10.80 18.54
C ARG A 393 4.86 10.32 17.13
N VAL A 394 4.18 9.18 17.01
CA VAL A 394 3.75 8.62 15.71
C VAL A 394 2.79 9.56 14.99
N ARG A 395 1.79 10.10 15.71
CA ARG A 395 0.87 11.09 15.15
C ARG A 395 1.59 12.31 14.60
N GLU A 396 2.48 12.92 15.38
CA GLU A 396 3.26 14.09 14.97
C GLU A 396 4.11 13.79 13.73
N THR A 397 4.78 12.63 13.69
CA THR A 397 5.59 12.20 12.55
C THR A 397 4.75 12.05 11.27
N ILE A 398 3.57 11.42 11.36
CA ILE A 398 2.69 11.20 10.22
C ILE A 398 2.13 12.52 9.68
N LEU A 399 1.65 13.40 10.56
CA LEU A 399 1.11 14.70 10.14
C LEU A 399 2.16 15.54 9.40
N GLN A 400 3.37 15.63 9.95
CA GLN A 400 4.48 16.32 9.31
C GLN A 400 4.86 15.68 7.96
N ALA A 401 4.91 14.34 7.87
CA ALA A 401 5.22 13.64 6.65
C ALA A 401 4.16 13.85 5.56
N GLN A 402 2.88 13.92 5.93
CA GLN A 402 1.78 14.19 5.01
C GLN A 402 1.78 15.62 4.48
N ASP A 403 2.14 16.62 5.28
CA ASP A 403 2.33 17.99 4.81
C ASP A 403 3.48 18.09 3.77
N HIS A 404 4.40 17.12 3.78
CA HIS A 404 5.55 17.05 2.87
C HIS A 404 5.47 15.86 1.87
N GLN A 405 4.27 15.32 1.62
CA GLN A 405 4.08 14.14 0.77
C GLN A 405 4.26 14.40 -0.73
N SER A 406 4.37 15.66 -1.13
CA SER A 406 4.41 16.03 -2.55
C SER A 406 5.75 15.74 -3.20
N LEU A 407 6.84 15.69 -2.43
CA LEU A 407 8.16 15.35 -2.97
C LEU A 407 8.21 13.86 -3.32
N PRO A 408 8.50 13.49 -4.57
CA PRO A 408 8.71 12.11 -4.96
C PRO A 408 9.81 11.44 -4.13
N PHE A 409 9.61 10.18 -3.78
CA PHE A 409 10.55 9.45 -2.90
C PHE A 409 11.99 9.42 -3.46
N GLU A 410 12.14 9.41 -4.78
CA GLU A 410 13.44 9.47 -5.45
C GLU A 410 14.18 10.75 -5.13
N GLN A 411 13.47 11.87 -5.14
CA GLN A 411 14.04 13.17 -4.77
C GLN A 411 14.33 13.25 -3.27
N VAL A 412 13.56 12.51 -2.44
CA VAL A 412 13.93 12.31 -1.04
C VAL A 412 15.26 11.56 -0.93
N VAL A 413 15.44 10.47 -1.67
CA VAL A 413 16.70 9.71 -1.70
C VAL A 413 17.86 10.58 -2.20
N GLU A 414 17.63 11.39 -3.23
CA GLU A 414 18.63 12.35 -3.73
C GLU A 414 18.98 13.44 -2.70
N ALA A 415 18.00 13.94 -1.96
CA ALA A 415 18.21 14.96 -0.94
C ALA A 415 18.97 14.42 0.28
N VAL A 416 18.69 13.17 0.67
CA VAL A 416 19.28 12.50 1.85
C VAL A 416 20.64 11.86 1.52
N GLN A 417 20.85 11.41 0.28
CA GLN A 417 22.06 10.74 -0.21
C GLN A 417 22.52 9.55 0.66
N PRO A 418 21.64 8.58 0.95
CA PRO A 418 22.03 7.40 1.71
C PRO A 418 23.12 6.61 0.97
N PRO A 419 23.95 5.80 1.67
CA PRO A 419 24.92 4.93 1.03
C PRO A 419 24.25 4.03 -0.01
N ARG A 420 24.81 3.99 -1.23
CA ARG A 420 24.29 3.14 -2.31
C ARG A 420 24.67 1.69 -2.05
N ARG A 421 23.67 0.84 -1.92
CA ARG A 421 23.81 -0.61 -1.68
C ARG A 421 22.97 -1.36 -2.70
N LEU A 422 23.39 -2.58 -3.03
CA LEU A 422 22.68 -3.48 -3.93
C LEU A 422 21.90 -4.57 -3.18
N ASP A 423 22.19 -4.75 -1.89
CA ASP A 423 21.68 -5.80 -1.04
C ASP A 423 20.35 -5.41 -0.33
N HIS A 424 19.98 -4.12 -0.36
CA HIS A 424 18.73 -3.63 0.23
C HIS A 424 18.26 -2.30 -0.37
N THR A 425 16.99 -1.97 -0.15
CA THR A 425 16.41 -0.68 -0.55
C THR A 425 16.97 0.47 0.30
N PRO A 426 17.18 1.67 -0.29
CA PRO A 426 17.64 2.84 0.45
C PRO A 426 16.57 3.31 1.43
N VAL A 427 16.99 3.92 2.54
CA VAL A 427 16.20 4.59 3.58
C VAL A 427 15.40 3.62 4.46
N PHE A 428 14.64 2.69 3.92
CA PHE A 428 13.86 1.72 4.69
C PHE A 428 13.75 0.36 3.98
N GLN A 429 13.62 -0.72 4.77
CA GLN A 429 13.47 -2.10 4.30
C GLN A 429 12.16 -2.74 4.78
N VAL A 430 11.39 -2.01 5.57
CA VAL A 430 10.07 -2.42 6.05
C VAL A 430 9.02 -1.44 5.55
N MET A 431 7.91 -1.96 5.05
CA MET A 431 6.78 -1.18 4.57
C MET A 431 5.52 -1.54 5.36
N LEU A 432 4.68 -0.53 5.66
CA LEU A 432 3.33 -0.69 6.18
C LEU A 432 2.35 0.06 5.28
N ALA A 433 1.45 -0.67 4.64
CA ALA A 433 0.36 -0.12 3.84
C ALA A 433 -0.98 -0.30 4.56
N TRP A 434 -1.80 0.74 4.56
CA TRP A 434 -3.20 0.68 4.96
C TRP A 434 -4.06 0.91 3.73
N ASN A 435 -4.72 -0.13 3.27
CA ASN A 435 -5.50 -0.09 2.04
C ASN A 435 -6.99 0.15 2.36
N GLU A 436 -7.73 0.69 1.40
CA GLU A 436 -9.18 0.55 1.41
C GLU A 436 -9.54 -0.94 1.28
N GLN A 437 -10.72 -1.32 1.77
CA GLN A 437 -11.22 -2.69 1.60
C GLN A 437 -11.05 -3.12 0.14
N ARG A 438 -10.59 -4.36 -0.07
CA ARG A 438 -10.45 -4.93 -1.42
C ARG A 438 -11.85 -5.01 -2.07
N ILE A 439 -12.19 -4.02 -2.86
CA ILE A 439 -13.44 -3.99 -3.59
C ILE A 439 -13.31 -4.99 -4.75
N VAL A 440 -14.16 -6.00 -4.75
CA VAL A 440 -14.35 -6.90 -5.89
C VAL A 440 -15.52 -6.32 -6.68
N PRO A 441 -15.45 -6.18 -8.02
CA PRO A 441 -16.54 -5.62 -8.80
C PRO A 441 -17.78 -6.51 -8.70
N THR A 442 -18.95 -5.89 -8.59
CA THR A 442 -20.23 -6.60 -8.66
C THR A 442 -20.64 -6.71 -10.13
N LEU A 443 -20.62 -7.90 -10.68
CA LEU A 443 -21.08 -8.13 -12.05
C LEU A 443 -22.51 -8.67 -12.04
N SER A 444 -23.40 -8.00 -12.75
CA SER A 444 -24.84 -8.34 -12.76
C SER A 444 -25.07 -9.80 -13.20
N GLY A 445 -25.63 -10.62 -12.32
CA GLY A 445 -25.89 -12.04 -12.57
C GLY A 445 -24.67 -12.97 -12.45
N VAL A 446 -23.55 -12.47 -11.94
CA VAL A 446 -22.29 -13.21 -11.79
C VAL A 446 -21.74 -12.99 -10.37
N ALA A 447 -21.51 -14.07 -9.64
CA ALA A 447 -20.74 -14.03 -8.40
C ALA A 447 -19.25 -13.87 -8.71
N VAL A 448 -18.59 -12.91 -8.09
CA VAL A 448 -17.17 -12.61 -8.31
C VAL A 448 -16.39 -12.89 -7.04
N ASP A 449 -15.52 -13.87 -7.10
CA ASP A 449 -14.61 -14.21 -5.99
C ASP A 449 -13.17 -13.82 -6.35
N PRO A 450 -12.42 -13.18 -5.44
CA PRO A 450 -11.00 -12.99 -5.67
C PRO A 450 -10.28 -14.34 -5.71
N ALA A 451 -9.35 -14.50 -6.65
CA ALA A 451 -8.51 -15.68 -6.76
C ALA A 451 -7.05 -15.32 -6.45
N ASP A 452 -6.30 -16.29 -5.93
CA ASP A 452 -4.86 -16.10 -5.71
C ASP A 452 -4.12 -16.14 -7.05
N THR A 453 -3.02 -15.38 -7.11
CA THR A 453 -2.13 -15.36 -8.27
C THR A 453 -0.79 -15.96 -7.89
N PRO A 454 -0.13 -16.72 -8.76
CA PRO A 454 1.20 -17.29 -8.48
C PRO A 454 2.32 -16.24 -8.61
N TYR A 455 2.03 -15.00 -8.23
CA TYR A 455 2.99 -13.90 -8.21
C TYR A 455 3.60 -13.78 -6.81
N ARG A 456 4.86 -14.20 -6.68
CA ARG A 456 5.58 -14.31 -5.40
C ARG A 456 6.76 -13.34 -5.38
N VAL A 457 6.46 -12.06 -5.17
CA VAL A 457 7.45 -10.97 -5.15
C VAL A 457 7.32 -10.18 -3.84
N SER A 458 8.45 -9.82 -3.26
CA SER A 458 8.58 -8.85 -2.17
C SER A 458 9.65 -7.82 -2.54
N LYS A 459 9.30 -6.54 -2.50
CA LYS A 459 10.22 -5.43 -2.82
C LYS A 459 11.07 -5.03 -1.63
N PHE A 460 10.60 -5.33 -0.44
CA PHE A 460 11.23 -5.00 0.84
C PHE A 460 11.49 -6.29 1.63
N ASP A 461 12.23 -6.17 2.71
CA ASP A 461 12.45 -7.29 3.62
C ASP A 461 11.13 -7.77 4.23
N LEU A 462 10.29 -6.81 4.66
CA LEU A 462 8.94 -7.03 5.20
C LEU A 462 7.95 -6.02 4.60
N GLU A 463 6.78 -6.52 4.18
CA GLU A 463 5.69 -5.72 3.59
C GLU A 463 4.36 -6.03 4.28
N MET A 464 3.98 -5.24 5.24
CA MET A 464 2.68 -5.38 5.89
C MET A 464 1.62 -4.61 5.11
N ALA A 465 0.56 -5.29 4.68
CA ALA A 465 -0.59 -4.67 4.01
C ALA A 465 -1.87 -5.04 4.77
N LEU A 466 -2.54 -4.04 5.34
CA LEU A 466 -3.74 -4.19 6.15
C LEU A 466 -4.90 -3.39 5.59
N TYR A 467 -6.12 -3.85 5.87
CA TYR A 467 -7.37 -3.16 5.57
C TYR A 467 -8.43 -3.54 6.60
N GLU A 468 -9.37 -2.65 6.79
CA GLU A 468 -10.51 -2.87 7.68
C GLU A 468 -11.64 -3.56 6.90
N THR A 469 -12.23 -4.59 7.47
CA THR A 469 -13.39 -5.32 6.93
C THR A 469 -14.45 -5.38 8.01
N ASP A 470 -15.59 -4.76 7.81
CA ASP A 470 -16.72 -4.74 8.75
C ASP A 470 -16.29 -4.45 10.21
N ASP A 471 -15.98 -5.47 10.98
CA ASP A 471 -15.65 -5.39 12.39
C ASP A 471 -14.20 -5.77 12.75
N ARG A 472 -13.37 -6.16 11.75
CA ARG A 472 -12.00 -6.67 11.96
C ARG A 472 -10.98 -6.03 11.04
N ILE A 473 -9.69 -6.17 11.39
CA ILE A 473 -8.59 -5.78 10.52
C ILE A 473 -7.99 -7.06 9.94
N THR A 474 -7.86 -7.11 8.62
CA THR A 474 -7.29 -8.25 7.90
C THR A 474 -6.18 -7.79 6.96
N GLY A 475 -5.37 -8.73 6.51
CA GLY A 475 -4.30 -8.44 5.56
C GLY A 475 -3.23 -9.51 5.53
N SER A 476 -2.00 -9.11 5.27
CA SER A 476 -0.86 -10.04 5.21
C SER A 476 0.45 -9.34 5.56
N LEU A 477 1.41 -10.13 6.05
CA LEU A 477 2.82 -9.78 6.13
C LEU A 477 3.57 -10.51 5.02
N GLY A 478 3.95 -9.77 3.98
CA GLY A 478 4.85 -10.21 2.93
C GLY A 478 6.29 -10.15 3.40
N TYR A 479 7.14 -11.05 2.89
CA TYR A 479 8.54 -11.13 3.29
C TYR A 479 9.44 -11.66 2.18
N ALA A 480 10.71 -11.26 2.21
CA ALA A 480 11.75 -11.79 1.33
C ALA A 480 12.18 -13.20 1.78
N THR A 481 11.88 -14.22 0.97
CA THR A 481 12.22 -15.62 1.29
C THR A 481 13.73 -15.89 1.29
N ALA A 482 14.52 -14.98 0.72
CA ALA A 482 15.98 -15.02 0.82
C ALA A 482 16.49 -14.68 2.23
N LEU A 483 15.66 -14.07 3.09
CA LEU A 483 16.03 -13.65 4.44
C LEU A 483 15.29 -14.44 5.52
N PHE A 484 14.01 -14.78 5.31
CA PHE A 484 13.15 -15.32 6.34
C PHE A 484 12.46 -16.62 5.92
N ASP A 485 12.20 -17.47 6.90
CA ASP A 485 11.32 -18.63 6.82
C ASP A 485 9.89 -18.25 7.22
N ALA A 486 8.93 -19.06 6.80
CA ALA A 486 7.51 -18.83 7.09
C ALA A 486 7.24 -18.79 8.59
N GLU A 487 7.82 -19.73 9.34
CA GLU A 487 7.65 -19.85 10.79
C GLU A 487 8.20 -18.63 11.54
N THR A 488 9.25 -18.01 11.07
CA THR A 488 9.77 -16.76 11.64
C THR A 488 8.79 -15.61 11.44
N ILE A 489 8.17 -15.52 10.26
CA ILE A 489 7.19 -14.48 9.99
C ILE A 489 5.87 -14.74 10.73
N GLU A 490 5.45 -16.00 10.92
CA GLU A 490 4.31 -16.36 11.80
C GLU A 490 4.56 -15.88 13.23
N ARG A 491 5.77 -16.04 13.77
CA ARG A 491 6.15 -15.50 15.08
C ARG A 491 6.08 -13.96 15.08
N HIS A 492 6.56 -13.28 14.05
CA HIS A 492 6.48 -11.80 13.95
C HIS A 492 5.02 -11.32 13.96
N VAL A 493 4.10 -12.02 13.28
CA VAL A 493 2.66 -11.75 13.36
C VAL A 493 2.14 -11.96 14.78
N GLY A 494 2.56 -13.04 15.45
CA GLY A 494 2.25 -13.29 16.85
C GLY A 494 2.71 -12.16 17.78
N TYR A 495 3.92 -11.66 17.59
CA TYR A 495 4.48 -10.53 18.36
C TYR A 495 3.68 -9.25 18.15
N LEU A 496 3.28 -8.96 16.91
CA LEU A 496 2.40 -7.82 16.62
C LEU A 496 1.08 -7.93 17.38
N LEU A 497 0.42 -9.10 17.37
CA LEU A 497 -0.86 -9.31 18.05
C LEU A 497 -0.74 -9.17 19.58
N VAL A 498 0.35 -9.67 20.16
CA VAL A 498 0.62 -9.50 21.60
C VAL A 498 0.87 -8.03 21.92
N MET A 499 1.67 -7.33 21.12
CA MET A 499 1.96 -5.90 21.31
C MET A 499 0.70 -5.04 21.19
N LEU A 500 -0.19 -5.31 20.22
CA LEU A 500 -1.47 -4.60 20.10
C LEU A 500 -2.35 -4.79 21.33
N ARG A 501 -2.46 -6.01 21.86
CA ARG A 501 -3.18 -6.28 23.12
C ARG A 501 -2.53 -5.59 24.32
N GLY A 502 -1.19 -5.58 24.35
CA GLY A 502 -0.43 -4.90 25.38
C GLY A 502 -0.68 -3.39 25.41
N LEU A 503 -0.69 -2.74 24.24
CA LEU A 503 -0.99 -1.31 24.14
C LEU A 503 -2.41 -0.97 24.59
N VAL A 504 -3.40 -1.81 24.28
CA VAL A 504 -4.78 -1.61 24.73
C VAL A 504 -4.91 -1.76 26.24
N ALA A 505 -4.31 -2.80 26.81
CA ALA A 505 -4.47 -3.14 28.24
C ALA A 505 -3.62 -2.23 29.15
N LEU A 506 -2.47 -1.76 28.69
CA LEU A 506 -1.42 -1.17 29.51
C LEU A 506 -0.82 0.10 28.86
N GLU A 507 -1.66 0.93 28.21
CA GLU A 507 -1.23 2.09 27.42
C GLU A 507 -0.32 3.10 28.17
N THR A 508 -0.47 3.19 29.48
CA THR A 508 0.32 4.10 30.34
C THR A 508 1.58 3.43 30.92
N LYS A 509 1.82 2.15 30.62
CA LYS A 509 3.04 1.49 31.05
C LYS A 509 4.17 1.71 30.07
N PRO A 510 5.43 1.81 30.56
CA PRO A 510 6.60 1.84 29.69
C PRO A 510 6.63 0.65 28.73
N LEU A 511 7.00 0.89 27.48
CA LEU A 511 6.97 -0.14 26.44
C LEU A 511 7.77 -1.40 26.77
N HIS A 512 8.90 -1.26 27.50
CA HIS A 512 9.72 -2.42 27.88
C HIS A 512 9.00 -3.40 28.83
N GLN A 513 7.92 -2.96 29.48
CA GLN A 513 7.11 -3.81 30.37
C GLN A 513 5.99 -4.54 29.63
N LEU A 514 5.77 -4.22 28.35
CA LEU A 514 4.81 -4.95 27.53
C LEU A 514 5.43 -6.27 27.06
N ASP A 515 4.70 -7.35 27.16
CA ASP A 515 5.12 -8.63 26.59
C ASP A 515 5.20 -8.54 25.06
N ILE A 516 6.12 -9.31 24.48
CA ILE A 516 6.21 -9.51 23.04
C ILE A 516 5.92 -10.95 22.66
N LEU A 517 6.24 -11.91 23.53
CA LEU A 517 6.12 -13.33 23.26
C LEU A 517 4.66 -13.79 23.44
N PRO A 518 4.11 -14.53 22.45
CA PRO A 518 2.88 -15.28 22.66
C PRO A 518 3.02 -16.27 23.84
N PRO A 519 1.95 -16.56 24.59
CA PRO A 519 2.01 -17.48 25.74
C PRO A 519 2.60 -18.86 25.40
N SER A 520 2.28 -19.41 24.23
CA SER A 520 2.81 -20.70 23.75
C SER A 520 4.33 -20.64 23.54
N GLU A 521 4.85 -19.60 22.93
CA GLU A 521 6.28 -19.44 22.71
C GLU A 521 7.01 -19.17 24.04
N ARG A 522 6.41 -18.41 24.94
CA ARG A 522 6.95 -18.22 26.29
C ARG A 522 7.07 -19.56 27.03
N THR A 523 6.03 -20.41 26.98
CA THR A 523 6.06 -21.76 27.59
C THR A 523 7.16 -22.62 26.94
N LEU A 524 7.25 -22.60 25.61
CA LEU A 524 8.30 -23.31 24.88
C LEU A 524 9.71 -22.93 25.35
N LEU A 525 10.00 -21.63 25.41
CA LEU A 525 11.31 -21.10 25.77
C LEU A 525 11.66 -21.27 27.25
N LEU A 526 10.71 -21.08 28.16
CA LEU A 526 10.99 -21.03 29.59
C LEU A 526 10.75 -22.37 30.30
N GLU A 527 9.90 -23.23 29.76
CA GLU A 527 9.52 -24.48 30.41
C GLU A 527 9.96 -25.71 29.62
N GLU A 528 9.55 -25.83 28.31
CA GLU A 528 9.79 -27.05 27.54
C GLU A 528 11.27 -27.24 27.22
N TRP A 529 11.94 -26.20 26.72
CA TRP A 529 13.37 -26.27 26.42
C TRP A 529 14.25 -26.36 27.67
N ASN A 530 13.73 -25.98 28.83
CA ASN A 530 14.44 -26.10 30.11
C ASN A 530 14.10 -27.41 30.87
N ARG A 531 13.34 -28.33 30.28
CA ARG A 531 13.13 -29.68 30.83
C ARG A 531 14.38 -30.54 30.57
N THR A 532 15.49 -30.12 31.15
CA THR A 532 16.81 -30.76 30.99
C THR A 532 17.15 -31.68 32.14
N ASP A 533 16.18 -31.97 33.04
CA ASP A 533 16.37 -32.88 34.17
C ASP A 533 16.65 -34.28 33.67
N HIS A 534 17.87 -34.72 33.87
CA HIS A 534 18.29 -36.10 33.65
C HIS A 534 18.79 -36.71 34.94
N VAL A 535 18.39 -37.97 35.15
CA VAL A 535 18.99 -38.78 36.23
C VAL A 535 20.46 -39.02 35.84
N TYR A 536 21.33 -38.46 36.60
CA TYR A 536 22.78 -38.70 36.44
C TYR A 536 23.35 -39.22 37.78
N PRO A 537 24.45 -39.94 37.78
CA PRO A 537 25.06 -40.46 39.00
C PRO A 537 25.71 -39.36 39.81
N SER A 538 24.87 -38.62 40.58
CA SER A 538 25.26 -37.46 41.40
C SER A 538 26.30 -37.79 42.47
N GLU A 539 26.42 -39.05 42.85
CA GLU A 539 27.38 -39.55 43.84
C GLU A 539 28.78 -39.77 43.23
N ARG A 540 28.94 -39.55 41.91
CA ARG A 540 30.19 -39.77 41.20
C ARG A 540 30.81 -38.47 40.70
N CYS A 541 32.12 -38.39 40.83
CA CYS A 541 32.87 -37.30 40.24
C CYS A 541 33.08 -37.54 38.73
N VAL A 542 33.24 -36.47 37.95
CA VAL A 542 33.38 -36.51 36.46
C VAL A 542 34.52 -37.38 35.98
N HIS A 543 35.63 -37.44 36.74
CA HIS A 543 36.78 -38.32 36.40
C HIS A 543 36.42 -39.79 36.56
N GLN A 544 35.60 -40.18 37.55
CA GLN A 544 35.15 -41.55 37.72
C GLN A 544 34.19 -41.98 36.61
N LEU A 545 33.32 -41.07 36.13
CA LEU A 545 32.46 -41.33 34.97
C LEU A 545 33.30 -41.49 33.68
N PHE A 546 34.40 -40.75 33.55
CA PHE A 546 35.33 -40.89 32.44
C PHE A 546 36.08 -42.24 32.50
N GLU A 547 36.59 -42.60 33.67
CA GLU A 547 37.28 -43.86 33.89
C GLU A 547 36.42 -45.09 33.56
N ASP A 548 35.11 -45.03 33.90
CA ASP A 548 34.16 -46.09 33.55
C ASP A 548 33.93 -46.23 32.04
N GLN A 549 34.09 -45.16 31.26
CA GLN A 549 33.91 -45.19 29.81
C GLN A 549 35.17 -45.67 29.09
N VAL A 550 36.34 -45.62 29.73
CA VAL A 550 37.64 -46.02 29.17
C VAL A 550 38.01 -47.46 29.50
N SER A 551 37.38 -48.06 30.51
CA SER A 551 37.53 -49.45 30.88
C SER A 551 36.54 -50.35 30.13
#